data_095d48886fb1ec35af8e3def73ecdc90
#
_entry.id   095d48886fb1ec35af8e3def73ecdc90
#
_cell.length_a   1.000
_cell.length_b   1.000
_cell.length_c   1.000
_cell.angle_alpha   90.00
_cell.angle_beta   90.00
_cell.angle_gamma   90.00
#
_symmetry.space_group_name_H-M   'P 1'
#
loop_
_entity.id
_entity.type
_entity.pdbx_description
1 polymer ?
#
loop_
_entity_poly.entity_id
_entity_poly.type
_entity_poly.pdbx_seq_one_letter_code
_entity_poly.pdbx_strand_id
1 'polypeptide(L)'
;MKIKQERVEFARRIAAAMAGGRWLKGYVRSKLLADPVFDEALRVVQKSQKPVLDLGCGLGLFGLWLRMNGFQAHYTGCDLGQWKIDTGRKAVEILNFQDMELHAGDLTDAPLPGGCVICAFDILHYLTQEQQDLLVSRLAESAKKGSIILIRNGIKGCGWRSHVTMIEEIWTRATCWIVGGEINFPDLAELSNRFQVEGCSVESKPLWGRTPFSSYWLKVYGPNEIME
;
A
#
# COMPACT_ATOMS: atom_id res chain seq x y z
N MET A 1 -22.28 -15.37 2.60
CA MET A 1 -21.99 -16.15 1.38
C MET A 1 -21.83 -15.25 0.15
N LYS A 2 -22.72 -14.31 -0.12
CA LYS A 2 -22.71 -13.38 -1.27
C LYS A 2 -21.43 -12.53 -1.37
N ILE A 3 -21.04 -11.84 -0.29
CA ILE A 3 -19.83 -10.99 -0.21
C ILE A 3 -18.54 -11.77 -0.56
N LYS A 4 -18.43 -13.02 -0.10
CA LYS A 4 -17.27 -13.86 -0.41
C LYS A 4 -17.19 -14.24 -1.90
N GLN A 5 -18.35 -14.44 -2.54
CA GLN A 5 -18.43 -14.74 -3.97
C GLN A 5 -18.07 -13.52 -4.82
N GLU A 6 -18.56 -12.34 -4.48
CA GLU A 6 -18.22 -11.07 -5.15
C GLU A 6 -16.73 -10.79 -5.08
N ARG A 7 -16.11 -10.96 -3.91
CA ARG A 7 -14.67 -10.79 -3.72
C ARG A 7 -13.85 -11.71 -4.63
N VAL A 8 -14.24 -12.98 -4.74
CA VAL A 8 -13.56 -13.95 -5.61
C VAL A 8 -13.70 -13.55 -7.09
N GLU A 9 -14.88 -13.07 -7.48
CA GLU A 9 -15.13 -12.62 -8.85
C GLU A 9 -14.32 -11.35 -9.18
N PHE A 10 -14.24 -10.37 -8.28
CA PHE A 10 -13.42 -9.18 -8.46
C PHE A 10 -11.95 -9.53 -8.63
N ALA A 11 -11.40 -10.37 -7.75
CA ALA A 11 -10.03 -10.83 -7.86
C ALA A 11 -9.76 -11.58 -9.17
N ARG A 12 -10.73 -12.39 -9.65
CA ARG A 12 -10.65 -13.09 -10.93
C ARG A 12 -10.62 -12.13 -12.12
N ARG A 13 -11.50 -11.12 -12.12
CA ARG A 13 -11.58 -10.10 -13.18
C ARG A 13 -10.31 -9.27 -13.25
N ILE A 14 -9.80 -8.78 -12.12
CA ILE A 14 -8.53 -8.03 -12.06
C ILE A 14 -7.38 -8.91 -12.59
N ALA A 15 -7.26 -10.14 -12.10
CA ALA A 15 -6.21 -11.05 -12.55
C ALA A 15 -6.31 -11.38 -14.05
N ALA A 16 -7.51 -11.51 -14.60
CA ALA A 16 -7.72 -11.75 -16.04
C ALA A 16 -7.25 -10.56 -16.89
N ALA A 17 -7.43 -9.32 -16.41
CA ALA A 17 -7.02 -8.11 -17.10
C ALA A 17 -5.50 -7.88 -17.11
N MET A 18 -4.74 -8.55 -16.21
CA MET A 18 -3.28 -8.42 -16.19
C MET A 18 -2.64 -8.98 -17.47
N ALA A 19 -1.85 -8.13 -18.14
CA ALA A 19 -1.01 -8.53 -19.25
C ALA A 19 0.18 -9.35 -18.74
N GLY A 20 0.10 -10.68 -18.78
CA GLY A 20 1.15 -11.57 -18.31
C GLY A 20 0.74 -13.04 -18.26
N GLY A 21 1.72 -13.90 -17.97
CA GLY A 21 1.51 -15.34 -17.91
C GLY A 21 0.65 -15.81 -16.73
N ARG A 22 0.35 -17.11 -16.70
CA ARG A 22 -0.48 -17.74 -15.65
C ARG A 22 0.04 -17.49 -14.24
N TRP A 23 1.37 -17.39 -14.06
CA TRP A 23 1.99 -17.10 -12.77
C TRP A 23 1.57 -15.73 -12.24
N LEU A 24 1.68 -14.65 -13.05
CA LEU A 24 1.30 -13.31 -12.65
C LEU A 24 -0.21 -13.24 -12.27
N LYS A 25 -1.05 -13.86 -13.08
CA LYS A 25 -2.49 -13.93 -12.81
C LYS A 25 -2.81 -14.68 -11.52
N GLY A 26 -2.08 -15.77 -11.26
CA GLY A 26 -2.17 -16.53 -10.01
C GLY A 26 -1.74 -15.70 -8.80
N TYR A 27 -0.61 -15.01 -8.90
CA TYR A 27 -0.11 -14.09 -7.87
C TYR A 27 -1.14 -12.99 -7.54
N VAL A 28 -1.61 -12.27 -8.55
CA VAL A 28 -2.58 -11.17 -8.38
C VAL A 28 -3.86 -11.67 -7.68
N ARG A 29 -4.42 -12.80 -8.16
CA ARG A 29 -5.60 -13.39 -7.54
C ARG A 29 -5.35 -13.77 -6.07
N SER A 30 -4.24 -14.43 -5.78
CA SER A 30 -3.88 -14.86 -4.43
C SER A 30 -3.67 -13.65 -3.51
N LYS A 31 -2.93 -12.64 -3.96
CA LYS A 31 -2.67 -11.41 -3.20
C LYS A 31 -3.98 -10.70 -2.81
N LEU A 32 -4.89 -10.47 -3.77
CA LEU A 32 -6.18 -9.83 -3.51
C LEU A 32 -7.10 -10.61 -2.57
N LEU A 33 -6.98 -11.94 -2.53
CA LEU A 33 -7.82 -12.79 -1.68
C LEU A 33 -7.24 -13.04 -0.28
N ALA A 34 -5.91 -13.09 -0.17
CA ALA A 34 -5.24 -13.49 1.06
C ALA A 34 -4.75 -12.31 1.91
N ASP A 35 -4.37 -11.20 1.27
CA ASP A 35 -3.79 -10.06 1.98
C ASP A 35 -4.88 -9.18 2.61
N PRO A 36 -4.90 -9.03 3.95
CA PRO A 36 -5.91 -8.25 4.64
C PRO A 36 -5.82 -6.74 4.41
N VAL A 37 -4.70 -6.24 3.86
CA VAL A 37 -4.48 -4.80 3.63
C VAL A 37 -5.54 -4.20 2.71
N PHE A 38 -5.98 -4.95 1.70
CA PHE A 38 -6.96 -4.47 0.73
C PHE A 38 -8.32 -4.16 1.37
N ASP A 39 -8.78 -5.00 2.29
CA ASP A 39 -10.06 -4.80 2.97
C ASP A 39 -9.95 -3.73 4.05
N GLU A 40 -8.83 -3.68 4.77
CA GLU A 40 -8.63 -2.70 5.82
C GLU A 40 -8.53 -1.28 5.25
N ALA A 41 -7.73 -1.11 4.19
CA ALA A 41 -7.61 0.18 3.51
C ALA A 41 -8.92 0.59 2.80
N LEU A 42 -9.62 -0.36 2.17
CA LEU A 42 -10.92 -0.12 1.53
C LEU A 42 -11.93 0.52 2.49
N ARG A 43 -12.03 0.02 3.73
CA ARG A 43 -12.95 0.59 4.74
C ARG A 43 -12.65 2.05 5.02
N VAL A 44 -11.37 2.41 5.18
CA VAL A 44 -10.96 3.79 5.45
C VAL A 44 -11.24 4.68 4.25
N VAL A 45 -10.85 4.24 3.06
CA VAL A 45 -11.04 5.00 1.81
C VAL A 45 -12.52 5.21 1.52
N GLN A 46 -13.36 4.17 1.66
CA GLN A 46 -14.81 4.28 1.45
C GLN A 46 -15.48 5.19 2.48
N LYS A 47 -15.02 5.21 3.73
CA LYS A 47 -15.57 6.12 4.75
C LYS A 47 -15.17 7.57 4.47
N SER A 48 -13.93 7.82 4.07
CA SER A 48 -13.42 9.17 3.86
C SER A 48 -13.88 9.82 2.56
N GLN A 49 -14.09 9.04 1.49
CA GLN A 49 -14.38 9.48 0.12
C GLN A 49 -13.34 10.47 -0.46
N LYS A 50 -12.18 10.60 0.18
CA LYS A 50 -11.07 11.46 -0.27
C LYS A 50 -10.34 10.82 -1.46
N PRO A 51 -9.71 11.61 -2.36
CA PRO A 51 -8.78 11.07 -3.36
C PRO A 51 -7.70 10.20 -2.72
N VAL A 52 -7.15 9.26 -3.47
CA VAL A 52 -6.12 8.33 -2.99
C VAL A 52 -4.81 8.55 -3.72
N LEU A 53 -3.72 8.67 -2.98
CA LEU A 53 -2.36 8.59 -3.46
C LEU A 53 -1.70 7.31 -2.91
N ASP A 54 -1.25 6.42 -3.80
CA ASP A 54 -0.67 5.12 -3.45
C ASP A 54 0.82 5.10 -3.79
N LEU A 55 1.66 5.21 -2.77
CA LEU A 55 3.12 5.22 -2.87
C LEU A 55 3.65 3.78 -2.91
N GLY A 56 4.38 3.43 -3.98
CA GLY A 56 4.81 2.06 -4.22
C GLY A 56 3.67 1.15 -4.65
N CYS A 57 2.76 1.64 -5.50
CA CYS A 57 1.53 0.96 -5.90
C CYS A 57 1.73 -0.35 -6.66
N GLY A 58 2.94 -0.63 -7.14
CA GLY A 58 3.26 -1.80 -7.95
C GLY A 58 2.42 -1.89 -9.22
N LEU A 59 1.63 -2.95 -9.34
CA LEU A 59 0.68 -3.17 -10.44
C LEU A 59 -0.61 -2.34 -10.31
N GLY A 60 -0.72 -1.43 -9.34
CA GLY A 60 -1.94 -0.69 -9.06
C GLY A 60 -3.08 -1.54 -8.49
N LEU A 61 -2.75 -2.66 -7.83
CA LEU A 61 -3.77 -3.62 -7.36
C LEU A 61 -4.76 -3.00 -6.38
N PHE A 62 -4.31 -2.09 -5.53
CA PHE A 62 -5.20 -1.44 -4.58
C PHE A 62 -6.20 -0.52 -5.29
N GLY A 63 -5.75 0.29 -6.25
CA GLY A 63 -6.65 1.13 -7.06
C GLY A 63 -7.67 0.31 -7.83
N LEU A 64 -7.24 -0.78 -8.48
CA LEU A 64 -8.14 -1.72 -9.17
C LEU A 64 -9.15 -2.36 -8.20
N TRP A 65 -8.73 -2.70 -6.98
CA TRP A 65 -9.60 -3.21 -5.93
C TRP A 65 -10.63 -2.18 -5.49
N LEU A 66 -10.20 -0.92 -5.29
CA LEU A 66 -11.10 0.20 -4.97
C LEU A 66 -12.18 0.37 -6.03
N ARG A 67 -11.80 0.38 -7.32
CA ARG A 67 -12.75 0.52 -8.44
C ARG A 67 -13.75 -0.63 -8.50
N MET A 68 -13.31 -1.87 -8.31
CA MET A 68 -14.23 -3.02 -8.24
C MET A 68 -15.24 -2.92 -7.10
N ASN A 69 -14.87 -2.24 -6.01
CA ASN A 69 -15.73 -2.01 -4.85
C ASN A 69 -16.50 -0.69 -4.91
N GLY A 70 -16.56 -0.04 -6.08
CA GLY A 70 -17.40 1.13 -6.33
C GLY A 70 -16.83 2.47 -5.91
N PHE A 71 -15.58 2.55 -5.48
CA PHE A 71 -14.92 3.82 -5.17
C PHE A 71 -14.69 4.63 -6.45
N GLN A 72 -15.12 5.90 -6.47
CA GLN A 72 -15.12 6.75 -7.66
C GLN A 72 -14.18 7.96 -7.58
N ALA A 73 -13.75 8.38 -6.39
CA ALA A 73 -12.84 9.52 -6.27
C ALA A 73 -11.49 9.21 -6.94
N HIS A 74 -10.75 10.25 -7.29
CA HIS A 74 -9.49 10.13 -8.01
C HIS A 74 -8.47 9.24 -7.30
N TYR A 75 -7.78 8.39 -8.05
CA TYR A 75 -6.70 7.53 -7.57
C TYR A 75 -5.44 7.78 -8.39
N THR A 76 -4.35 8.07 -7.70
CA THR A 76 -3.01 8.16 -8.29
C THR A 76 -2.09 7.16 -7.63
N GLY A 77 -1.43 6.32 -8.41
CA GLY A 77 -0.40 5.39 -7.93
C GLY A 77 0.97 5.68 -8.53
N CYS A 78 2.03 5.57 -7.75
CA CYS A 78 3.40 5.65 -8.25
C CYS A 78 4.24 4.45 -7.81
N ASP A 79 5.14 3.98 -8.69
CA ASP A 79 6.09 2.88 -8.41
C ASP A 79 7.34 3.05 -9.29
N LEU A 80 8.50 2.63 -8.81
CA LEU A 80 9.76 2.64 -9.57
C LEU A 80 9.74 1.67 -10.77
N GLY A 81 8.95 0.61 -10.67
CA GLY A 81 8.92 -0.47 -11.65
C GLY A 81 8.10 -0.13 -12.90
N GLN A 82 8.74 0.42 -13.95
CA GLN A 82 8.07 0.78 -15.21
C GLN A 82 7.19 -0.36 -15.75
N TRP A 83 7.68 -1.61 -15.78
CA TRP A 83 6.92 -2.75 -16.27
C TRP A 83 5.65 -3.05 -15.46
N LYS A 84 5.68 -2.79 -14.14
CA LYS A 84 4.52 -2.93 -13.26
C LYS A 84 3.47 -1.89 -13.60
N ILE A 85 3.90 -0.64 -13.76
CA ILE A 85 3.05 0.48 -14.15
C ILE A 85 2.41 0.24 -15.51
N ASP A 86 3.18 -0.18 -16.52
CA ASP A 86 2.64 -0.47 -17.84
C ASP A 86 1.65 -1.63 -17.84
N THR A 87 1.91 -2.65 -17.01
CA THR A 87 0.98 -3.77 -16.82
C THR A 87 -0.30 -3.33 -16.11
N GLY A 88 -0.18 -2.49 -15.09
CA GLY A 88 -1.32 -1.92 -14.38
C GLY A 88 -2.18 -1.02 -15.27
N ARG A 89 -1.57 -0.11 -16.03
CA ARG A 89 -2.26 0.77 -16.99
C ARG A 89 -3.10 -0.03 -18.01
N LYS A 90 -2.54 -1.10 -18.56
CA LYS A 90 -3.29 -2.01 -19.46
C LYS A 90 -4.48 -2.64 -18.77
N ALA A 91 -4.35 -3.01 -17.49
CA ALA A 91 -5.48 -3.55 -16.74
C ALA A 91 -6.56 -2.48 -16.46
N VAL A 92 -6.18 -1.23 -16.20
CA VAL A 92 -7.11 -0.09 -16.06
C VAL A 92 -7.89 0.11 -17.37
N GLU A 93 -7.20 0.12 -18.52
CA GLU A 93 -7.82 0.24 -19.86
C GLU A 93 -8.79 -0.91 -20.16
N ILE A 94 -8.36 -2.17 -19.95
CA ILE A 94 -9.19 -3.37 -20.21
C ILE A 94 -10.46 -3.38 -19.34
N LEU A 95 -10.34 -2.91 -18.08
CA LEU A 95 -11.47 -2.84 -17.14
C LEU A 95 -12.29 -1.56 -17.32
N ASN A 96 -11.85 -0.65 -18.18
CA ASN A 96 -12.48 0.64 -18.49
C ASN A 96 -12.73 1.50 -17.22
N PHE A 97 -11.74 1.54 -16.31
CA PHE A 97 -11.81 2.38 -15.13
C PHE A 97 -11.38 3.81 -15.43
N GLN A 98 -12.20 4.77 -14.99
CA GLN A 98 -11.93 6.19 -15.11
C GLN A 98 -11.28 6.73 -13.84
N ASP A 99 -10.66 7.92 -13.90
CA ASP A 99 -10.06 8.63 -12.78
C ASP A 99 -9.06 7.80 -11.96
N MET A 100 -8.33 6.92 -12.67
CA MET A 100 -7.26 6.08 -12.10
C MET A 100 -5.99 6.23 -12.92
N GLU A 101 -4.97 6.85 -12.31
CA GLU A 101 -3.69 7.12 -12.94
C GLU A 101 -2.56 6.34 -12.26
N LEU A 102 -1.64 5.81 -13.06
CA LEU A 102 -0.45 5.11 -12.58
C LEU A 102 0.78 5.73 -13.23
N HIS A 103 1.79 6.09 -12.42
CA HIS A 103 3.00 6.76 -12.88
C HIS A 103 4.25 5.99 -12.45
N ALA A 104 5.22 5.87 -13.35
CA ALA A 104 6.54 5.40 -12.98
C ALA A 104 7.34 6.59 -12.40
N GLY A 105 7.93 6.39 -11.22
CA GLY A 105 8.71 7.43 -10.56
C GLY A 105 9.11 7.05 -9.14
N ASP A 106 10.06 7.80 -8.60
CA ASP A 106 10.49 7.64 -7.22
C ASP A 106 9.44 8.24 -6.27
N LEU A 107 9.00 7.45 -5.30
CA LEU A 107 8.05 7.90 -4.28
C LEU A 107 8.63 8.99 -3.37
N THR A 108 9.96 9.06 -3.25
CA THR A 108 10.63 10.11 -2.46
C THR A 108 10.48 11.49 -3.08
N ASP A 109 10.27 11.57 -4.38
CA ASP A 109 10.06 12.82 -5.13
C ASP A 109 8.56 13.12 -5.34
N ALA A 110 7.67 12.15 -5.09
CA ALA A 110 6.24 12.32 -5.32
C ALA A 110 5.67 13.50 -4.50
N PRO A 111 4.84 14.37 -5.09
CA PRO A 111 4.16 15.42 -4.33
C PRO A 111 3.16 14.79 -3.35
N LEU A 112 3.18 15.23 -2.09
CA LEU A 112 2.25 14.78 -1.06
C LEU A 112 1.22 15.88 -0.78
N PRO A 113 0.06 15.84 -1.44
CA PRO A 113 -0.99 16.85 -1.25
C PRO A 113 -1.67 16.67 0.12
N GLY A 114 -2.36 17.73 0.58
CA GLY A 114 -3.30 17.64 1.69
C GLY A 114 -4.68 17.17 1.24
N GLY A 115 -5.50 16.71 2.20
CA GLY A 115 -6.91 16.36 1.96
C GLY A 115 -7.14 15.05 1.19
N CYS A 116 -6.19 14.13 1.16
CA CYS A 116 -6.30 12.83 0.49
C CYS A 116 -6.05 11.66 1.47
N VAL A 117 -6.25 10.43 1.00
CA VAL A 117 -5.73 9.23 1.66
C VAL A 117 -4.41 8.88 1.00
N ILE A 118 -3.32 8.84 1.77
CA ILE A 118 -2.00 8.43 1.28
C ILE A 118 -1.71 7.03 1.80
N CYS A 119 -1.50 6.10 0.87
CA CYS A 119 -1.16 4.71 1.16
C CYS A 119 0.33 4.48 0.94
N ALA A 120 0.95 3.72 1.85
CA ALA A 120 2.33 3.27 1.76
C ALA A 120 2.41 1.81 2.25
N PHE A 121 2.23 0.86 1.32
CA PHE A 121 2.13 -0.56 1.67
C PHE A 121 3.39 -1.31 1.27
N ASP A 122 4.10 -1.86 2.26
CA ASP A 122 5.32 -2.66 2.12
C ASP A 122 6.43 -1.97 1.33
N ILE A 123 6.64 -0.68 1.59
CA ILE A 123 7.65 0.12 0.89
C ILE A 123 8.74 0.66 1.80
N LEU A 124 8.45 0.93 3.09
CA LEU A 124 9.41 1.61 3.97
C LEU A 124 10.71 0.80 4.12
N HIS A 125 10.63 -0.51 4.18
CA HIS A 125 11.81 -1.35 4.37
C HIS A 125 12.76 -1.40 3.16
N TYR A 126 12.41 -0.80 2.02
CA TYR A 126 13.30 -0.60 0.88
C TYR A 126 14.04 0.74 0.89
N LEU A 127 13.70 1.61 1.84
CA LEU A 127 14.30 2.93 2.00
C LEU A 127 15.44 2.90 3.01
N THR A 128 16.46 3.73 2.81
CA THR A 128 17.46 3.99 3.85
C THR A 128 16.80 4.67 5.05
N GLN A 129 17.49 4.71 6.19
CA GLN A 129 16.97 5.37 7.38
C GLN A 129 16.65 6.85 7.11
N GLU A 130 17.55 7.55 6.42
CA GLU A 130 17.37 8.96 6.08
C GLU A 130 16.17 9.18 5.14
N GLN A 131 15.96 8.27 4.18
CA GLN A 131 14.79 8.32 3.28
C GLN A 131 13.50 8.02 4.03
N GLN A 132 13.51 7.07 4.99
CA GLN A 132 12.35 6.80 5.86
C GLN A 132 12.00 8.05 6.69
N ASP A 133 13.01 8.69 7.28
CA ASP A 133 12.83 9.88 8.11
C ASP A 133 12.24 11.05 7.31
N LEU A 134 12.78 11.28 6.12
CA LEU A 134 12.29 12.31 5.21
C LEU A 134 10.83 12.02 4.79
N LEU A 135 10.53 10.77 4.41
CA LEU A 135 9.18 10.39 3.99
C LEU A 135 8.18 10.54 5.14
N VAL A 136 8.53 10.11 6.36
CA VAL A 136 7.68 10.23 7.55
C VAL A 136 7.37 11.71 7.84
N SER A 137 8.37 12.59 7.81
CA SER A 137 8.16 14.02 8.01
C SER A 137 7.21 14.62 6.96
N ARG A 138 7.40 14.28 5.68
CA ARG A 138 6.52 14.74 4.59
C ARG A 138 5.09 14.20 4.71
N LEU A 139 4.94 12.95 5.14
CA LEU A 139 3.62 12.34 5.41
C LEU A 139 2.93 13.03 6.58
N ALA A 140 3.66 13.35 7.66
CA ALA A 140 3.13 14.09 8.80
C ALA A 140 2.65 15.50 8.38
N GLU A 141 3.42 16.20 7.54
CA GLU A 141 3.01 17.50 6.99
C GLU A 141 1.73 17.40 6.14
N SER A 142 1.57 16.32 5.37
CA SER A 142 0.34 16.08 4.62
C SER A 142 -0.83 15.75 5.55
N ALA A 143 -0.60 14.99 6.63
CA ALA A 143 -1.62 14.70 7.64
C ALA A 143 -2.12 15.98 8.33
N LYS A 144 -1.23 16.90 8.68
CA LYS A 144 -1.59 18.24 9.23
C LYS A 144 -2.46 19.06 8.26
N LYS A 145 -2.40 18.76 6.96
CA LYS A 145 -3.24 19.39 5.91
C LYS A 145 -4.51 18.58 5.61
N GLY A 146 -4.93 17.69 6.53
CA GLY A 146 -6.16 16.93 6.43
C GLY A 146 -6.07 15.64 5.60
N SER A 147 -4.89 15.07 5.38
CA SER A 147 -4.74 13.74 4.80
C SER A 147 -4.80 12.66 5.86
N ILE A 148 -5.29 11.48 5.47
CA ILE A 148 -5.22 10.25 6.26
C ILE A 148 -4.06 9.43 5.71
N ILE A 149 -3.10 9.06 6.56
CA ILE A 149 -1.96 8.25 6.14
C ILE A 149 -2.19 6.80 6.55
N LEU A 150 -2.08 5.89 5.58
CA LEU A 150 -2.23 4.46 5.77
C LEU A 150 -0.91 3.76 5.46
N ILE A 151 -0.26 3.23 6.48
CA ILE A 151 0.98 2.48 6.32
C ILE A 151 0.74 1.03 6.69
N ARG A 152 1.18 0.11 5.85
CA ARG A 152 1.37 -1.29 6.22
C ARG A 152 2.80 -1.67 5.88
N ASN A 153 3.52 -2.22 6.84
CA ASN A 153 4.91 -2.62 6.62
C ASN A 153 5.28 -3.80 7.52
N GLY A 154 6.21 -4.63 7.04
CA GLY A 154 6.96 -5.51 7.91
C GLY A 154 7.73 -4.67 8.93
N ILE A 155 7.77 -5.11 10.18
CA ILE A 155 8.50 -4.41 11.24
C ILE A 155 9.65 -5.24 11.76
N LYS A 156 10.67 -4.56 12.30
CA LYS A 156 11.76 -5.17 13.04
C LYS A 156 11.18 -5.89 14.27
N GLY A 157 11.47 -7.16 14.44
CA GLY A 157 10.94 -7.93 15.57
C GLY A 157 11.73 -9.20 15.84
N CYS A 158 11.54 -9.74 17.05
CA CYS A 158 12.09 -11.02 17.48
C CYS A 158 10.98 -12.09 17.39
N GLY A 159 11.03 -12.97 16.41
CA GLY A 159 10.10 -14.08 16.32
C GLY A 159 10.16 -14.80 14.97
N TRP A 160 9.59 -16.01 14.89
CA TRP A 160 9.63 -16.81 13.68
C TRP A 160 9.02 -16.11 12.45
N ARG A 161 8.02 -15.22 12.66
CA ARG A 161 7.41 -14.43 11.58
C ARG A 161 8.38 -13.44 10.96
N SER A 162 9.26 -12.81 11.74
CA SER A 162 10.28 -11.89 11.22
C SER A 162 11.29 -12.61 10.33
N HIS A 163 11.67 -13.85 10.69
CA HIS A 163 12.55 -14.67 9.86
C HIS A 163 11.89 -15.06 8.53
N VAL A 164 10.59 -15.41 8.55
CA VAL A 164 9.85 -15.73 7.32
C VAL A 164 9.72 -14.50 6.42
N THR A 165 9.42 -13.33 6.98
CA THR A 165 9.35 -12.06 6.25
C THR A 165 10.70 -11.76 5.57
N MET A 166 11.81 -11.94 6.29
CA MET A 166 13.14 -11.72 5.74
C MET A 166 13.48 -12.69 4.58
N ILE A 167 13.10 -13.95 4.71
CA ILE A 167 13.33 -14.95 3.65
C ILE A 167 12.52 -14.62 2.38
N GLU A 168 11.27 -14.19 2.52
CA GLU A 168 10.42 -13.76 1.39
C GLU A 168 11.03 -12.56 0.67
N GLU A 169 11.49 -11.55 1.42
CA GLU A 169 12.11 -10.36 0.85
C GLU A 169 13.41 -10.68 0.08
N ILE A 170 14.22 -11.61 0.58
CA ILE A 170 15.40 -12.11 -0.13
C ILE A 170 14.99 -12.80 -1.44
N TRP A 171 13.90 -13.57 -1.43
CA TRP A 171 13.39 -14.28 -2.60
C TRP A 171 12.80 -13.32 -3.66
N THR A 172 12.04 -12.32 -3.24
CA THR A 172 11.47 -11.29 -4.14
C THR A 172 12.55 -10.45 -4.81
N ARG A 173 13.67 -10.20 -4.13
CA ARG A 173 14.86 -9.59 -4.74
C ARG A 173 15.55 -10.49 -5.75
N ALA A 174 15.77 -11.75 -5.41
CA ALA A 174 16.41 -12.72 -6.29
C ALA A 174 15.65 -12.91 -7.62
N THR A 175 14.34 -12.63 -7.63
CA THR A 175 13.49 -12.70 -8.83
C THR A 175 13.37 -11.39 -9.60
N CYS A 176 14.18 -10.36 -9.29
CA CYS A 176 14.12 -9.02 -9.89
C CYS A 176 12.72 -8.35 -9.81
N TRP A 177 11.88 -8.79 -8.88
CA TRP A 177 10.56 -8.21 -8.65
C TRP A 177 10.65 -6.84 -7.98
N ILE A 178 11.75 -6.60 -7.25
CA ILE A 178 12.03 -5.39 -6.50
C ILE A 178 13.38 -4.82 -6.94
N VAL A 179 13.42 -3.51 -7.15
CA VAL A 179 14.63 -2.73 -7.39
C VAL A 179 14.94 -1.96 -6.11
N GLY A 180 16.07 -2.22 -5.46
CA GLY A 180 16.42 -1.47 -4.24
C GLY A 180 17.66 -1.98 -3.49
N GLY A 181 18.15 -1.16 -2.55
CA GLY A 181 19.32 -1.36 -1.70
C GLY A 181 19.13 -2.39 -0.56
N GLU A 182 19.74 -2.18 0.62
CA GLU A 182 19.59 -3.04 1.80
C GLU A 182 18.16 -3.01 2.35
N ILE A 183 17.73 -4.13 2.97
CA ILE A 183 16.43 -4.21 3.62
C ILE A 183 16.55 -3.59 5.02
N ASN A 184 15.78 -2.56 5.27
CA ASN A 184 15.79 -1.82 6.52
C ASN A 184 14.38 -1.77 7.14
N PHE A 185 14.01 -2.82 7.89
CA PHE A 185 12.70 -2.85 8.55
C PHE A 185 12.62 -1.79 9.64
N PRO A 186 11.58 -0.92 9.62
CA PRO A 186 11.36 0.06 10.68
C PRO A 186 10.98 -0.62 12.01
N ASP A 187 11.34 0.04 13.12
CA ASP A 187 10.78 -0.28 14.43
C ASP A 187 9.41 0.38 14.59
N LEU A 188 8.42 -0.36 15.11
CA LEU A 188 7.05 0.14 15.23
C LEU A 188 6.92 1.30 16.21
N ALA A 189 7.60 1.20 17.36
CA ALA A 189 7.52 2.24 18.40
C ALA A 189 8.20 3.51 17.92
N GLU A 190 9.36 3.38 17.27
CA GLU A 190 10.09 4.50 16.70
C GLU A 190 9.29 5.18 15.57
N LEU A 191 8.74 4.42 14.64
CA LEU A 191 7.91 4.94 13.55
C LEU A 191 6.67 5.69 14.10
N SER A 192 5.99 5.12 15.08
CA SER A 192 4.83 5.75 15.73
C SER A 192 5.22 7.04 16.45
N ASN A 193 6.32 7.01 17.22
CA ASN A 193 6.81 8.16 17.95
C ASN A 193 7.19 9.33 17.03
N ARG A 194 7.78 9.07 15.87
CA ARG A 194 8.10 10.12 14.88
C ARG A 194 6.88 10.90 14.44
N PHE A 195 5.79 10.22 14.10
CA PHE A 195 4.53 10.89 13.78
C PHE A 195 3.94 11.67 14.98
N GLN A 196 4.06 11.11 16.19
CA GLN A 196 3.56 11.77 17.41
C GLN A 196 4.35 13.04 17.74
N VAL A 197 5.67 13.04 17.58
CA VAL A 197 6.51 14.22 17.75
C VAL A 197 6.13 15.33 16.77
N GLU A 198 5.72 14.96 15.54
CA GLU A 198 5.18 15.89 14.56
C GLU A 198 3.74 16.37 14.88
N GLY A 199 3.15 15.94 15.99
CA GLY A 199 1.80 16.32 16.43
C GLY A 199 0.67 15.52 15.80
N CYS A 200 0.96 14.39 15.16
CA CYS A 200 -0.04 13.51 14.59
C CYS A 200 -0.54 12.47 15.59
N SER A 201 -1.79 12.05 15.43
CA SER A 201 -2.34 10.88 16.15
C SER A 201 -2.07 9.60 15.36
N VAL A 202 -1.68 8.52 16.04
CA VAL A 202 -1.32 7.24 15.42
C VAL A 202 -2.12 6.11 16.06
N GLU A 203 -2.85 5.36 15.23
CA GLU A 203 -3.40 4.06 15.58
C GLU A 203 -2.55 2.96 14.95
N SER A 204 -2.16 1.96 15.72
CA SER A 204 -1.40 0.82 15.19
C SER A 204 -1.98 -0.51 15.64
N LYS A 205 -1.94 -1.52 14.75
CA LYS A 205 -2.36 -2.88 15.05
C LYS A 205 -1.65 -3.90 14.16
N PRO A 206 -1.51 -5.16 14.60
CA PRO A 206 -1.08 -6.23 13.73
C PRO A 206 -2.04 -6.40 12.53
N LEU A 207 -1.48 -6.61 11.33
CA LEU A 207 -2.27 -6.85 10.12
C LEU A 207 -1.62 -7.92 9.23
N TRP A 208 -1.40 -9.10 9.77
CA TRP A 208 -0.88 -10.24 9.01
C TRP A 208 -1.94 -11.25 8.56
N GLY A 209 -3.16 -11.20 9.10
CA GLY A 209 -4.22 -12.14 8.75
C GLY A 209 -3.77 -13.60 8.90
N ARG A 210 -3.87 -14.35 7.80
CA ARG A 210 -3.38 -15.75 7.72
C ARG A 210 -2.00 -15.86 7.09
N THR A 211 -1.33 -14.74 6.80
CA THR A 211 0.02 -14.75 6.23
C THR A 211 1.06 -15.00 7.32
N PRO A 212 2.22 -15.59 7.01
CA PRO A 212 3.28 -15.83 7.97
C PRO A 212 4.10 -14.58 8.29
N PHE A 213 3.77 -13.42 7.70
CA PHE A 213 4.57 -12.19 7.78
C PHE A 213 4.29 -11.38 9.06
N SER A 214 5.30 -10.64 9.53
CA SER A 214 5.19 -9.73 10.68
C SER A 214 4.83 -8.32 10.21
N SER A 215 3.63 -8.16 9.65
CA SER A 215 3.16 -6.87 9.13
C SER A 215 2.29 -6.14 10.14
N TYR A 216 2.50 -4.83 10.25
CA TYR A 216 1.70 -3.93 11.08
C TYR A 216 1.05 -2.85 10.22
N TRP A 217 -0.12 -2.49 10.64
CA TRP A 217 -0.93 -1.40 10.12
C TRP A 217 -0.78 -0.19 11.00
N LEU A 218 -0.54 0.96 10.40
CA LEU A 218 -0.61 2.26 11.05
C LEU A 218 -1.59 3.13 10.29
N LYS A 219 -2.40 3.86 11.04
CA LYS A 219 -3.29 4.88 10.54
C LYS A 219 -2.96 6.17 11.25
N VAL A 220 -2.60 7.20 10.49
CA VAL A 220 -2.10 8.46 11.04
C VAL A 220 -3.02 9.58 10.60
N TYR A 221 -3.32 10.48 11.54
CA TYR A 221 -4.15 11.66 11.35
C TYR A 221 -3.44 12.92 11.81
N GLY A 222 -3.78 14.04 11.21
CA GLY A 222 -3.38 15.34 11.72
C GLY A 222 -4.06 15.69 13.06
N PRO A 223 -3.56 16.73 13.74
CA PRO A 223 -4.00 17.11 15.09
C PRO A 223 -5.47 17.51 15.20
N ASN A 224 -6.13 17.87 14.09
CA ASN A 224 -7.51 18.35 14.06
C ASN A 224 -8.51 17.30 13.54
N GLU A 225 -8.08 16.09 13.18
CA GLU A 225 -8.98 15.03 12.77
C GLU A 225 -9.33 14.14 13.98
N ILE A 226 -10.62 14.07 14.30
CA ILE A 226 -11.13 13.23 15.39
C ILE A 226 -11.05 11.77 14.94
N MET A 227 -10.44 10.93 15.78
CA MET A 227 -10.49 9.48 15.63
C MET A 227 -11.93 9.01 15.91
N GLU A 228 -12.70 8.70 14.85
CA GLU A 228 -14.00 8.03 14.94
C GLU A 228 -13.91 6.56 14.54
#